data_cb60dd48d1b218c0c278dcf53f6af596
#
_entry.id   cb60dd48d1b218c0c278dcf53f6af596
#
_cell.length_a   1.000
_cell.length_b   1.000
_cell.length_c   1.000
_cell.angle_alpha   90.00
_cell.angle_beta   90.00
_cell.angle_gamma   90.00
#
_symmetry.space_group_name_H-M   'P 1'
#
loop_
_entity.id
_entity.type
_entity.pdbx_description
1 polymer ?
#
loop_
_entity_poly.entity_id
_entity_poly.type
_entity_poly.pdbx_seq_one_letter_code
_entity_poly.pdbx_strand_id
1 'polypeptide(L)'
;MSATARHAEAQNSGYSTLEQSVVSQRLSERGLLPEPLPEGKRIESIQIVTLDVFDERDPMPDFVDMFHVTTRERVIRRELLFEEGMLYRDVLAQETARNLRELVQLSIVLVVPAKGTAPDRVRVLVITKDVWSLRLNWQLQSANAHINYLALNPSEENLFGTHAIIGGLFVLDPARYSLGLSLSHKRLFGSHETGQLAANFIRNRDSGAAEGSFGEFRYGQPLYSLDTKWSWGASILWRHDIA
;
A
#
# COMPACT_ATOMS: atom_id res chain seq x y z
N MET A 1 25.53 31.81 4.69
CA MET A 1 24.90 30.52 4.30
C MET A 1 24.35 30.69 2.90
N SER A 2 24.81 29.86 1.95
CA SER A 2 24.42 29.98 0.54
C SER A 2 22.96 29.53 0.33
N ALA A 3 22.30 30.04 -0.72
CA ALA A 3 20.94 29.64 -1.09
C ALA A 3 20.80 28.11 -1.27
N THR A 4 21.87 27.44 -1.67
CA THR A 4 22.01 25.98 -1.81
C THR A 4 21.87 25.24 -0.48
N ALA A 5 22.40 25.76 0.62
CA ALA A 5 22.28 25.14 1.95
C ALA A 5 20.84 25.24 2.48
N ARG A 6 20.14 26.33 2.20
CA ARG A 6 18.74 26.51 2.63
C ARG A 6 17.77 25.62 1.86
N HIS A 7 18.02 25.29 0.59
CA HIS A 7 17.16 24.39 -0.19
C HIS A 7 17.35 22.92 0.23
N ALA A 8 18.60 22.50 0.52
CA ALA A 8 18.88 21.17 1.07
C ALA A 8 18.28 20.97 2.48
N GLU A 9 18.33 22.02 3.33
CA GLU A 9 17.63 22.03 4.62
C GLU A 9 16.10 22.01 4.46
N ALA A 10 15.55 22.71 3.49
CA ALA A 10 14.11 22.73 3.24
C ALA A 10 13.56 21.38 2.74
N GLN A 11 14.29 20.64 1.92
CA GLN A 11 13.90 19.29 1.54
C GLN A 11 14.01 18.29 2.71
N ASN A 12 15.01 18.45 3.58
CA ASN A 12 15.14 17.63 4.78
C ASN A 12 14.18 18.04 5.91
N SER A 13 13.68 19.26 5.93
CA SER A 13 12.77 19.76 6.99
C SER A 13 11.39 19.09 6.98
N GLY A 14 11.02 18.40 5.89
CA GLY A 14 9.78 17.63 5.79
C GLY A 14 9.88 16.18 6.28
N TYR A 15 11.09 15.66 6.51
CA TYR A 15 11.31 14.29 6.94
C TYR A 15 11.50 14.19 8.47
N SER A 16 10.92 13.16 9.07
CA SER A 16 11.19 12.81 10.47
C SER A 16 12.67 12.43 10.68
N THR A 17 13.12 12.44 11.92
CA THR A 17 14.50 12.04 12.27
C THR A 17 14.83 10.62 11.77
N LEU A 18 13.86 9.71 11.86
CA LEU A 18 13.99 8.34 11.36
C LEU A 18 14.16 8.33 9.81
N GLU A 19 13.31 9.05 9.09
CA GLU A 19 13.39 9.12 7.63
C GLU A 19 14.71 9.74 7.17
N GLN A 20 15.20 10.78 7.85
CA GLN A 20 16.50 11.39 7.57
C GLN A 20 17.67 10.40 7.77
N SER A 21 17.61 9.59 8.83
CA SER A 21 18.62 8.55 9.07
C SER A 21 18.60 7.49 7.97
N VAL A 22 17.42 7.06 7.54
CA VAL A 22 17.25 6.11 6.44
C VAL A 22 17.80 6.70 5.12
N VAL A 23 17.45 7.94 4.78
CA VAL A 23 17.97 8.60 3.58
C VAL A 23 19.49 8.66 3.58
N SER A 24 20.10 9.15 4.68
CA SER A 24 21.54 9.30 4.78
C SER A 24 22.27 7.96 4.68
N GLN A 25 21.76 6.92 5.33
CA GLN A 25 22.29 5.57 5.27
C GLN A 25 22.23 5.02 3.84
N ARG A 26 21.06 5.08 3.18
CA ARG A 26 20.88 4.49 1.85
C ARG A 26 21.64 5.24 0.75
N LEU A 27 21.81 6.53 0.87
CA LEU A 27 22.68 7.31 -0.01
C LEU A 27 24.15 6.93 0.19
N SER A 28 24.61 6.83 1.45
CA SER A 28 26.00 6.46 1.78
C SER A 28 26.37 5.06 1.28
N GLU A 29 25.51 4.07 1.50
CA GLU A 29 25.70 2.69 1.02
C GLU A 29 25.88 2.59 -0.50
N ARG A 30 25.34 3.56 -1.25
CA ARG A 30 25.40 3.61 -2.73
C ARG A 30 26.44 4.62 -3.25
N GLY A 31 27.18 5.28 -2.37
CA GLY A 31 28.11 6.33 -2.74
C GLY A 31 27.42 7.52 -3.43
N LEU A 32 26.16 7.77 -3.11
CA LEU A 32 25.37 8.85 -3.69
C LEU A 32 25.39 10.08 -2.77
N LEU A 33 25.35 11.26 -3.37
CA LEU A 33 25.18 12.53 -2.67
C LEU A 33 23.81 13.13 -3.01
N PRO A 34 23.13 13.77 -2.06
CA PRO A 34 21.86 14.42 -2.33
C PRO A 34 22.03 15.55 -3.36
N GLU A 35 21.03 15.71 -4.22
CA GLU A 35 20.95 16.81 -5.18
C GLU A 35 20.02 17.91 -4.65
N PRO A 36 20.56 19.07 -4.22
CA PRO A 36 19.74 20.11 -3.60
C PRO A 36 18.88 20.90 -4.59
N LEU A 37 19.19 20.86 -5.89
CA LEU A 37 18.48 21.59 -6.95
C LEU A 37 18.16 20.63 -8.10
N PRO A 38 17.24 19.66 -7.89
CA PRO A 38 16.96 18.62 -8.89
C PRO A 38 16.03 19.09 -10.01
N GLU A 39 15.21 20.14 -9.76
CA GLU A 39 14.18 20.59 -10.68
C GLU A 39 14.76 20.89 -12.08
N GLY A 40 14.11 20.34 -13.11
CA GLY A 40 14.50 20.52 -14.51
C GLY A 40 15.71 19.71 -14.99
N LYS A 41 16.39 18.96 -14.10
CA LYS A 41 17.47 18.04 -14.51
C LYS A 41 16.91 16.77 -15.12
N ARG A 42 17.65 16.16 -16.05
CA ARG A 42 17.24 14.89 -16.66
C ARG A 42 17.45 13.72 -15.71
N ILE A 43 16.42 12.91 -15.52
CA ILE A 43 16.50 11.68 -14.71
C ILE A 43 17.40 10.67 -15.44
N GLU A 44 18.56 10.37 -14.85
CA GLU A 44 19.54 9.43 -15.38
C GLU A 44 19.17 7.98 -15.06
N SER A 45 18.72 7.74 -13.82
CA SER A 45 18.31 6.42 -13.36
C SER A 45 17.35 6.51 -12.20
N ILE A 46 16.51 5.48 -12.04
CA ILE A 46 15.59 5.30 -10.92
C ILE A 46 15.95 4.01 -10.19
N GLN A 47 16.31 4.12 -8.92
CA GLN A 47 16.62 2.99 -8.05
C GLN A 47 15.53 2.85 -6.99
N ILE A 48 14.95 1.67 -6.88
CA ILE A 48 13.95 1.33 -5.86
C ILE A 48 14.62 0.51 -4.78
N VAL A 49 14.41 0.90 -3.52
CA VAL A 49 14.94 0.24 -2.33
C VAL A 49 13.78 -0.08 -1.41
N THR A 50 13.43 -1.34 -1.31
CA THR A 50 12.44 -1.81 -0.36
C THR A 50 13.15 -2.28 0.92
N LEU A 51 12.70 -1.78 2.06
CA LEU A 51 13.19 -2.16 3.38
C LEU A 51 12.24 -3.19 3.97
N ASP A 52 12.81 -4.18 4.63
CA ASP A 52 12.03 -5.19 5.35
C ASP A 52 11.31 -4.59 6.56
N VAL A 53 10.23 -5.25 6.98
CA VAL A 53 9.41 -4.86 8.14
C VAL A 53 10.25 -4.92 9.41
N PHE A 54 11.01 -6.00 9.56
CA PHE A 54 11.84 -6.24 10.73
C PHE A 54 13.31 -5.86 10.46
N ASP A 55 13.93 -5.25 11.45
CA ASP A 55 15.39 -5.14 11.50
C ASP A 55 15.91 -6.48 12.08
N GLU A 56 17.11 -6.93 11.67
CA GLU A 56 17.80 -8.13 12.22
C GLU A 56 17.91 -8.12 13.76
N ARG A 57 17.61 -7.00 14.39
CA ARG A 57 17.63 -6.78 15.84
C ARG A 57 16.29 -6.99 16.54
N ASP A 58 15.20 -7.14 15.79
CA ASP A 58 13.88 -7.31 16.37
C ASP A 58 13.71 -8.75 16.87
N PRO A 59 13.39 -8.97 18.16
CA PRO A 59 13.23 -10.32 18.73
C PRO A 59 11.89 -10.94 18.30
N MET A 60 11.74 -11.24 17.02
CA MET A 60 10.52 -11.85 16.49
C MET A 60 10.72 -13.36 16.29
N PRO A 61 9.69 -14.18 16.54
CA PRO A 61 9.75 -15.61 16.24
C PRO A 61 9.87 -15.87 14.74
N ASP A 62 10.73 -16.80 14.32
CA ASP A 62 11.02 -17.13 12.92
C ASP A 62 9.78 -17.49 12.09
N PHE A 63 8.70 -18.00 12.72
CA PHE A 63 7.47 -18.35 12.02
C PHE A 63 6.70 -17.10 11.50
N VAL A 64 6.98 -15.94 12.06
CA VAL A 64 6.34 -14.69 11.66
C VAL A 64 6.88 -14.24 10.29
N ASP A 65 8.17 -14.38 10.05
CA ASP A 65 8.81 -14.07 8.77
C ASP A 65 8.28 -14.94 7.61
N MET A 66 7.83 -16.15 7.90
CA MET A 66 7.32 -17.07 6.88
C MET A 66 6.06 -16.55 6.17
N PHE A 67 5.31 -15.65 6.80
CA PHE A 67 4.07 -15.08 6.26
C PHE A 67 4.24 -13.67 5.69
N HIS A 68 5.46 -13.09 5.79
CA HIS A 68 5.71 -11.78 5.24
C HIS A 68 6.30 -11.89 3.83
N VAL A 69 5.66 -11.20 2.87
CA VAL A 69 6.16 -11.05 1.51
C VAL A 69 6.39 -9.58 1.23
N THR A 70 7.65 -9.22 1.02
CA THR A 70 8.05 -7.86 0.66
C THR A 70 7.41 -7.40 -0.64
N THR A 71 7.01 -6.14 -0.70
CA THR A 71 6.44 -5.53 -1.90
C THR A 71 7.41 -5.62 -3.07
N ARG A 72 6.94 -6.16 -4.18
CA ARG A 72 7.77 -6.32 -5.39
C ARG A 72 8.09 -4.97 -6.02
N GLU A 73 9.34 -4.78 -6.44
CA GLU A 73 9.80 -3.54 -7.11
C GLU A 73 8.88 -3.07 -8.24
N ARG A 74 8.38 -4.00 -9.05
CA ARG A 74 7.44 -3.69 -10.14
C ARG A 74 6.15 -3.00 -9.66
N VAL A 75 5.71 -3.25 -8.43
CA VAL A 75 4.51 -2.62 -7.85
C VAL A 75 4.81 -1.17 -7.53
N ILE A 76 5.96 -0.91 -6.90
CA ILE A 76 6.43 0.46 -6.62
C ILE A 76 6.65 1.21 -7.93
N ARG A 77 7.30 0.60 -8.92
CA ARG A 77 7.62 1.22 -10.21
C ARG A 77 6.38 1.67 -10.98
N ARG A 78 5.25 0.97 -10.86
CA ARG A 78 3.97 1.35 -11.49
C ARG A 78 3.31 2.60 -10.91
N GLU A 79 3.65 2.94 -9.67
CA GLU A 79 3.13 4.15 -9.02
C GLU A 79 3.97 5.40 -9.32
N LEU A 80 5.11 5.26 -9.99
CA LEU A 80 5.96 6.38 -10.35
C LEU A 80 5.29 7.19 -11.48
N LEU A 81 5.20 8.50 -11.28
CA LEU A 81 4.68 9.45 -12.28
C LEU A 81 5.80 10.08 -13.11
N PHE A 82 7.00 9.50 -13.06
CA PHE A 82 8.17 9.90 -13.84
C PHE A 82 8.95 8.66 -14.29
N GLU A 83 9.71 8.83 -15.36
CA GLU A 83 10.50 7.78 -15.99
C GLU A 83 11.93 8.25 -16.23
N GLU A 84 12.84 7.32 -16.46
CA GLU A 84 14.21 7.63 -16.89
C GLU A 84 14.19 8.38 -18.23
N GLY A 85 15.01 9.41 -18.31
CA GLY A 85 15.06 10.31 -19.46
C GLY A 85 14.13 11.52 -19.38
N MET A 86 13.10 11.51 -18.52
CA MET A 86 12.26 12.70 -18.29
C MET A 86 13.01 13.78 -17.49
N LEU A 87 12.48 15.00 -17.51
CA LEU A 87 12.94 16.06 -16.61
C LEU A 87 12.34 15.85 -15.24
N TYR A 88 13.17 15.95 -14.22
CA TYR A 88 12.72 15.86 -12.83
C TYR A 88 11.82 17.07 -12.50
N ARG A 89 10.69 16.77 -11.89
CA ARG A 89 9.72 17.75 -11.39
C ARG A 89 9.34 17.41 -9.96
N ASP A 90 9.56 18.34 -9.04
CA ASP A 90 9.24 18.15 -7.62
C ASP A 90 7.78 17.79 -7.40
N VAL A 91 6.86 18.35 -8.19
CA VAL A 91 5.42 18.05 -8.12
C VAL A 91 5.16 16.56 -8.39
N LEU A 92 5.76 15.98 -9.44
CA LEU A 92 5.57 14.56 -9.77
C LEU A 92 6.21 13.64 -8.72
N ALA A 93 7.33 14.05 -8.14
CA ALA A 93 7.98 13.30 -7.07
C ALA A 93 7.10 13.27 -5.80
N GLN A 94 6.51 14.42 -5.42
CA GLN A 94 5.59 14.53 -4.28
C GLN A 94 4.29 13.75 -4.51
N GLU A 95 3.70 13.83 -5.72
CA GLU A 95 2.53 13.05 -6.08
C GLU A 95 2.81 11.54 -6.06
N THR A 96 3.95 11.12 -6.59
CA THR A 96 4.41 9.71 -6.50
C THR A 96 4.48 9.28 -5.04
N ALA A 97 5.14 10.08 -4.18
CA ALA A 97 5.24 9.77 -2.76
C ALA A 97 3.86 9.69 -2.08
N ARG A 98 2.92 10.57 -2.46
CA ARG A 98 1.54 10.54 -1.96
C ARG A 98 0.83 9.26 -2.41
N ASN A 99 0.87 8.92 -3.70
CA ASN A 99 0.23 7.72 -4.24
C ASN A 99 0.77 6.44 -3.59
N LEU A 100 2.09 6.37 -3.37
CA LEU A 100 2.70 5.26 -2.67
C LEU A 100 2.27 5.17 -1.19
N ARG A 101 2.09 6.31 -0.49
CA ARG A 101 1.58 6.33 0.89
C ARG A 101 0.11 5.92 1.01
N GLU A 102 -0.67 6.03 -0.06
CA GLU A 102 -2.04 5.50 -0.10
C GLU A 102 -2.07 3.96 -0.15
N LEU A 103 -0.94 3.33 -0.42
CA LEU A 103 -0.77 1.89 -0.28
C LEU A 103 -0.55 1.58 1.21
N VAL A 104 -1.57 1.04 1.86
CA VAL A 104 -1.63 0.82 3.33
C VAL A 104 -0.48 -0.05 3.85
N GLN A 105 0.19 -0.77 2.97
CA GLN A 105 1.28 -1.70 3.28
C GLN A 105 2.65 -1.04 3.40
N LEU A 106 2.75 0.29 3.20
CA LEU A 106 4.02 1.02 3.27
C LEU A 106 4.03 1.99 4.47
N SER A 107 5.03 1.88 5.34
CA SER A 107 5.23 2.77 6.50
C SER A 107 6.16 3.94 6.19
N ILE A 108 7.14 3.73 5.31
CA ILE A 108 8.07 4.76 4.84
C ILE A 108 7.96 4.83 3.32
N VAL A 109 7.85 6.03 2.81
CA VAL A 109 7.91 6.33 1.37
C VAL A 109 8.68 7.62 1.19
N LEU A 110 9.86 7.52 0.57
CA LEU A 110 10.74 8.64 0.32
C LEU A 110 11.15 8.63 -1.16
N VAL A 111 11.05 9.78 -1.81
CA VAL A 111 11.55 10.01 -3.17
C VAL A 111 12.69 11.00 -3.08
N VAL A 112 13.91 10.52 -3.21
CA VAL A 112 15.13 11.26 -2.89
C VAL A 112 15.92 11.51 -4.18
N PRO A 113 16.06 12.77 -4.62
CA PRO A 113 16.94 13.11 -5.72
C PRO A 113 18.40 13.09 -5.27
N ALA A 114 19.24 12.42 -6.03
CA ALA A 114 20.69 12.32 -5.82
C ALA A 114 21.44 12.84 -7.06
N LYS A 115 22.66 13.30 -6.87
CA LYS A 115 23.52 13.80 -7.95
C LYS A 115 23.72 12.73 -9.03
N GLY A 116 23.52 13.11 -10.29
CA GLY A 116 23.83 12.30 -11.45
C GLY A 116 25.32 12.34 -11.82
N THR A 117 25.67 11.72 -12.94
CA THR A 117 27.05 11.70 -13.46
C THR A 117 27.47 13.04 -14.07
N ALA A 118 26.51 13.90 -14.42
CA ALA A 118 26.73 15.23 -14.96
C ALA A 118 25.88 16.28 -14.24
N PRO A 119 26.22 17.58 -14.31
CA PRO A 119 25.52 18.64 -13.58
C PRO A 119 24.04 18.82 -13.98
N ASP A 120 23.68 18.45 -15.19
CA ASP A 120 22.32 18.48 -15.76
C ASP A 120 21.53 17.19 -15.53
N ARG A 121 22.09 16.23 -14.78
CA ARG A 121 21.48 14.92 -14.49
C ARG A 121 21.20 14.71 -13.02
N VAL A 122 20.18 13.92 -12.75
CA VAL A 122 19.76 13.52 -11.42
C VAL A 122 19.45 12.01 -11.39
N ARG A 123 19.83 11.34 -10.34
CA ARG A 123 19.37 9.98 -10.01
C ARG A 123 18.26 10.08 -8.99
N VAL A 124 17.24 9.26 -9.12
CA VAL A 124 16.12 9.24 -8.17
C VAL A 124 16.15 7.95 -7.38
N LEU A 125 16.23 8.06 -6.06
CA LEU A 125 16.15 6.93 -5.14
C LEU A 125 14.77 6.92 -4.51
N VAL A 126 14.01 5.84 -4.75
CA VAL A 126 12.68 5.61 -4.15
C VAL A 126 12.85 4.59 -3.05
N ILE A 127 12.70 5.02 -1.80
CA ILE A 127 12.86 4.16 -0.62
C ILE A 127 11.48 3.88 -0.05
N THR A 128 11.13 2.60 0.11
CA THR A 128 9.89 2.16 0.76
C THR A 128 10.21 1.19 1.90
N LYS A 129 9.39 1.20 2.94
CA LYS A 129 9.42 0.20 4.01
C LYS A 129 8.05 -0.40 4.15
N ASP A 130 7.95 -1.72 4.05
CA ASP A 130 6.70 -2.44 4.24
C ASP A 130 6.26 -2.40 5.71
N VAL A 131 4.97 -2.62 5.95
CA VAL A 131 4.43 -2.97 7.26
C VAL A 131 3.95 -4.42 7.22
N TRP A 132 3.73 -4.99 8.40
CA TRP A 132 3.11 -6.30 8.53
C TRP A 132 1.75 -6.32 7.83
N SER A 133 1.57 -7.24 6.89
CA SER A 133 0.41 -7.27 5.97
C SER A 133 -0.76 -8.12 6.46
N LEU A 134 -0.52 -9.07 7.37
CA LEU A 134 -1.58 -9.90 7.95
C LEU A 134 -2.30 -9.12 9.05
N ARG A 135 -3.62 -8.99 8.94
CA ARG A 135 -4.47 -8.29 9.90
C ARG A 135 -5.62 -9.15 10.36
N LEU A 136 -6.06 -8.93 11.58
CA LEU A 136 -7.29 -9.50 12.13
C LEU A 136 -8.11 -8.38 12.77
N ASN A 137 -9.22 -8.04 12.15
CA ASN A 137 -10.24 -7.19 12.77
C ASN A 137 -11.30 -8.09 13.38
N TRP A 138 -11.69 -7.79 14.62
CA TRP A 138 -12.70 -8.57 15.30
C TRP A 138 -13.63 -7.69 16.14
N GLN A 139 -14.85 -8.16 16.32
CA GLN A 139 -15.85 -7.53 17.19
C GLN A 139 -16.57 -8.63 17.97
N LEU A 140 -16.71 -8.45 19.26
CA LEU A 140 -17.42 -9.37 20.14
C LEU A 140 -18.46 -8.60 20.95
N GLN A 141 -19.68 -9.13 20.99
CA GLN A 141 -20.72 -8.69 21.92
C GLN A 141 -21.22 -9.90 22.69
N SER A 142 -21.19 -9.82 24.01
CA SER A 142 -21.68 -10.89 24.87
C SER A 142 -22.57 -10.31 25.98
N ALA A 143 -23.59 -11.08 26.35
CA ALA A 143 -24.45 -10.78 27.50
C ALA A 143 -24.87 -12.10 28.19
N ASN A 144 -24.91 -12.10 29.52
CA ASN A 144 -25.31 -13.27 30.33
C ASN A 144 -24.55 -14.57 29.96
N ALA A 145 -23.23 -14.46 29.74
CA ALA A 145 -22.33 -15.54 29.32
C ALA A 145 -22.64 -16.17 27.94
N HIS A 146 -23.49 -15.53 27.13
CA HIS A 146 -23.76 -15.92 25.74
C HIS A 146 -23.13 -14.94 24.76
N ILE A 147 -22.59 -15.47 23.66
CA ILE A 147 -22.12 -14.67 22.54
C ILE A 147 -23.32 -14.30 21.67
N ASN A 148 -23.67 -13.00 21.68
CA ASN A 148 -24.74 -12.46 20.87
C ASN A 148 -24.27 -12.02 19.48
N TYR A 149 -22.99 -11.67 19.35
CA TYR A 149 -22.39 -11.29 18.07
C TYR A 149 -20.90 -11.52 18.11
N LEU A 150 -20.36 -12.14 17.08
CA LEU A 150 -18.93 -12.27 16.83
C LEU A 150 -18.66 -12.02 15.34
N ALA A 151 -17.82 -11.05 15.05
CA ALA A 151 -17.29 -10.87 13.71
C ALA A 151 -15.77 -11.07 13.73
N LEU A 152 -15.26 -11.82 12.78
CA LEU A 152 -13.84 -12.03 12.54
C LEU A 152 -13.56 -11.73 11.06
N ASN A 153 -12.62 -10.81 10.82
CA ASN A 153 -12.22 -10.40 9.48
C ASN A 153 -10.70 -10.49 9.37
N PRO A 154 -10.13 -11.69 9.16
CA PRO A 154 -8.72 -11.83 8.80
C PRO A 154 -8.48 -11.30 7.39
N SER A 155 -7.35 -10.64 7.16
CA SER A 155 -6.95 -10.22 5.82
C SER A 155 -5.44 -10.27 5.66
N GLU A 156 -5.01 -10.64 4.44
CA GLU A 156 -3.64 -10.46 3.96
C GLU A 156 -3.66 -9.30 2.95
N GLU A 157 -2.94 -8.22 3.25
CA GLU A 157 -3.01 -6.96 2.50
C GLU A 157 -1.90 -6.78 1.47
N ASN A 158 -0.98 -7.74 1.37
CA ASN A 158 0.11 -7.73 0.40
C ASN A 158 0.29 -9.10 -0.27
N LEU A 159 -0.80 -9.71 -0.70
CA LEU A 159 -0.81 -11.05 -1.27
C LEU A 159 0.25 -11.20 -2.38
N PHE A 160 1.21 -12.07 -2.16
CA PHE A 160 2.35 -12.31 -3.05
C PHE A 160 3.19 -11.04 -3.38
N GLY A 161 3.23 -10.04 -2.50
CA GLY A 161 3.96 -8.79 -2.72
C GLY A 161 3.38 -7.91 -3.83
N THR A 162 2.08 -8.04 -4.12
CA THR A 162 1.41 -7.34 -5.24
C THR A 162 0.45 -6.24 -4.79
N HIS A 163 0.27 -6.06 -3.47
CA HIS A 163 -0.75 -5.20 -2.86
C HIS A 163 -2.19 -5.63 -3.22
N ALA A 164 -2.36 -6.88 -3.68
CA ALA A 164 -3.67 -7.50 -3.68
C ALA A 164 -4.06 -7.84 -2.24
N ILE A 165 -5.31 -7.57 -1.89
CA ILE A 165 -5.86 -7.85 -0.56
C ILE A 165 -6.81 -9.02 -0.68
N ILE A 166 -6.57 -10.08 0.10
CA ILE A 166 -7.55 -11.15 0.30
C ILE A 166 -8.04 -11.09 1.74
N GLY A 167 -9.35 -11.14 1.93
CA GLY A 167 -9.99 -11.09 3.25
C GLY A 167 -10.98 -12.23 3.45
N GLY A 168 -11.09 -12.67 4.71
CA GLY A 168 -12.16 -13.56 5.17
C GLY A 168 -13.22 -12.78 5.94
N LEU A 169 -14.43 -13.26 5.93
CA LEU A 169 -15.52 -12.80 6.79
C LEU A 169 -16.11 -13.99 7.53
N PHE A 170 -16.15 -13.92 8.83
CA PHE A 170 -16.99 -14.76 9.69
C PHE A 170 -17.83 -13.85 10.57
N VAL A 171 -19.14 -14.01 10.50
CA VAL A 171 -20.08 -13.32 11.39
C VAL A 171 -21.00 -14.35 12.02
N LEU A 172 -21.10 -14.32 13.35
CA LEU A 172 -22.00 -15.13 14.13
C LEU A 172 -22.99 -14.21 14.84
N ASP A 173 -24.28 -14.45 14.70
CA ASP A 173 -25.36 -13.86 15.47
C ASP A 173 -26.20 -14.97 16.16
N PRO A 174 -27.22 -14.65 16.96
CA PRO A 174 -27.99 -15.66 17.68
C PRO A 174 -28.64 -16.72 16.79
N ALA A 175 -29.06 -16.38 15.59
CA ALA A 175 -29.82 -17.24 14.69
C ALA A 175 -28.98 -17.76 13.50
N ARG A 176 -27.92 -17.05 13.12
CA ARG A 176 -27.23 -17.25 11.84
C ARG A 176 -25.74 -17.18 12.00
N TYR A 177 -25.05 -17.73 11.02
CA TYR A 177 -23.66 -17.38 10.76
C TYR A 177 -23.44 -17.12 9.26
N SER A 178 -22.50 -16.20 8.98
CA SER A 178 -22.09 -15.87 7.62
C SER A 178 -20.63 -16.18 7.45
N LEU A 179 -20.31 -16.75 6.29
CA LEU A 179 -18.93 -17.01 5.84
C LEU A 179 -18.73 -16.35 4.49
N GLY A 180 -17.62 -15.69 4.31
CA GLY A 180 -17.33 -15.03 3.05
C GLY A 180 -15.86 -14.82 2.79
N LEU A 181 -15.59 -14.48 1.54
CA LEU A 181 -14.27 -14.09 1.05
C LEU A 181 -14.38 -12.77 0.28
N SER A 182 -13.32 -11.99 0.33
CA SER A 182 -13.17 -10.79 -0.48
C SER A 182 -11.79 -10.75 -1.13
N LEU A 183 -11.74 -10.14 -2.30
CA LEU A 183 -10.52 -9.87 -3.03
C LEU A 183 -10.58 -8.43 -3.53
N SER A 184 -9.53 -7.66 -3.31
CA SER A 184 -9.41 -6.33 -3.89
C SER A 184 -8.01 -6.08 -4.41
N HIS A 185 -7.92 -5.25 -5.45
CA HIS A 185 -6.65 -4.86 -6.05
C HIS A 185 -6.74 -3.43 -6.59
N LYS A 186 -5.79 -2.57 -6.22
CA LYS A 186 -5.78 -1.15 -6.61
C LYS A 186 -5.18 -0.89 -7.99
N ARG A 187 -4.54 -1.88 -8.63
CA ARG A 187 -3.83 -1.74 -9.92
C ARG A 187 -4.02 -2.99 -10.75
N LEU A 188 -5.25 -3.20 -11.24
CA LEU A 188 -5.57 -4.36 -12.07
C LEU A 188 -4.78 -4.32 -13.37
N PHE A 189 -4.16 -5.44 -13.72
CA PHE A 189 -3.41 -5.63 -14.98
C PHE A 189 -2.33 -4.57 -15.25
N GLY A 190 -1.87 -3.86 -14.20
CA GLY A 190 -0.88 -2.80 -14.33
C GLY A 190 -1.44 -1.43 -14.73
N SER A 191 -2.76 -1.31 -14.81
CA SER A 191 -3.48 -0.05 -15.03
C SER A 191 -3.69 0.71 -13.70
N HIS A 192 -4.34 1.86 -13.75
CA HIS A 192 -4.81 2.59 -12.57
C HIS A 192 -6.25 2.20 -12.18
N GLU A 193 -6.72 1.09 -12.66
CA GLU A 193 -8.05 0.57 -12.35
C GLU A 193 -8.05 -0.24 -11.06
N THR A 194 -9.12 -0.11 -10.30
CA THR A 194 -9.36 -0.83 -9.06
C THR A 194 -10.45 -1.86 -9.25
N GLY A 195 -10.30 -3.02 -8.63
CA GLY A 195 -11.33 -4.04 -8.60
C GLY A 195 -11.54 -4.56 -7.19
N GLN A 196 -12.78 -4.83 -6.84
CA GLN A 196 -13.16 -5.45 -5.58
C GLN A 196 -14.26 -6.47 -5.85
N LEU A 197 -14.13 -7.64 -5.24
CA LEU A 197 -15.14 -8.70 -5.23
C LEU A 197 -15.29 -9.19 -3.80
N ALA A 198 -16.54 -9.32 -3.33
CA ALA A 198 -16.85 -9.98 -2.06
C ALA A 198 -18.07 -10.88 -2.25
N ALA A 199 -18.03 -12.07 -1.67
CA ALA A 199 -19.12 -13.03 -1.70
C ALA A 199 -19.26 -13.71 -0.34
N ASN A 200 -20.48 -13.78 0.16
CA ASN A 200 -20.80 -14.26 1.49
C ASN A 200 -22.02 -15.19 1.45
N PHE A 201 -21.99 -16.25 2.24
CA PHE A 201 -23.10 -17.18 2.44
C PHE A 201 -23.65 -17.04 3.85
N ILE A 202 -24.97 -17.12 3.97
CA ILE A 202 -25.69 -17.08 5.24
C ILE A 202 -26.26 -18.47 5.52
N ARG A 203 -26.03 -18.97 6.73
CA ARG A 203 -26.60 -20.23 7.20
C ARG A 203 -27.28 -20.08 8.54
N ASN A 204 -28.33 -20.86 8.72
CA ASN A 204 -28.99 -21.01 10.03
C ASN A 204 -28.02 -21.69 11.01
N ARG A 205 -27.96 -21.19 12.24
CA ARG A 205 -27.03 -21.68 13.24
C ARG A 205 -27.42 -23.06 13.79
N ASP A 206 -28.70 -23.33 13.94
CA ASP A 206 -29.19 -24.54 14.56
C ASP A 206 -29.33 -25.69 13.53
N SER A 207 -29.92 -25.39 12.38
CA SER A 207 -30.17 -26.41 11.35
C SER A 207 -29.03 -26.58 10.35
N GLY A 208 -28.14 -25.57 10.23
CA GLY A 208 -27.12 -25.52 9.17
C GLY A 208 -27.67 -25.27 7.76
N ALA A 209 -29.00 -25.05 7.63
CA ALA A 209 -29.62 -24.80 6.35
C ALA A 209 -29.11 -23.50 5.71
N ALA A 210 -29.04 -23.46 4.38
CA ALA A 210 -28.69 -22.24 3.67
C ALA A 210 -29.86 -21.24 3.78
N GLU A 211 -29.58 -20.00 4.16
CA GLU A 211 -30.54 -18.92 4.30
C GLU A 211 -30.31 -17.79 3.31
N GLY A 212 -29.22 -17.83 2.55
CA GLY A 212 -28.99 -16.87 1.50
C GLY A 212 -27.52 -16.61 1.18
N SER A 213 -27.34 -15.57 0.38
CA SER A 213 -26.03 -15.03 0.01
C SER A 213 -26.12 -13.53 -0.24
N PHE A 214 -25.00 -12.85 -0.06
CA PHE A 214 -24.87 -11.44 -0.45
C PHE A 214 -23.42 -11.15 -0.89
N GLY A 215 -23.26 -10.09 -1.63
CA GLY A 215 -21.93 -9.68 -2.02
C GLY A 215 -21.94 -8.44 -2.89
N GLU A 216 -20.75 -8.11 -3.34
CA GLU A 216 -20.53 -6.96 -4.20
C GLU A 216 -19.42 -7.21 -5.20
N PHE A 217 -19.55 -6.58 -6.35
CA PHE A 217 -18.47 -6.38 -7.31
C PHE A 217 -18.36 -4.90 -7.59
N ARG A 218 -17.14 -4.36 -7.50
CA ARG A 218 -16.82 -2.97 -7.87
C ARG A 218 -15.64 -2.96 -8.82
N TYR A 219 -15.74 -2.10 -9.83
CA TYR A 219 -14.66 -1.89 -10.79
C TYR A 219 -14.66 -0.44 -11.24
N GLY A 220 -13.48 0.16 -11.35
CA GLY A 220 -13.40 1.55 -11.79
C GLY A 220 -11.99 2.12 -11.74
N GLN A 221 -11.85 3.34 -12.19
CA GLN A 221 -10.63 4.13 -12.16
C GLN A 221 -10.82 5.36 -11.29
N PRO A 222 -10.10 5.50 -10.16
CA PRO A 222 -10.09 6.73 -9.36
C PRO A 222 -9.28 7.83 -10.05
N LEU A 223 -9.35 9.06 -9.53
CA LEU A 223 -8.38 10.10 -9.84
C LEU A 223 -7.06 9.75 -9.14
N TYR A 224 -6.07 9.34 -9.92
CA TYR A 224 -4.77 8.87 -9.39
C TYR A 224 -3.62 9.89 -9.56
N SER A 225 -3.86 10.98 -10.29
CA SER A 225 -2.92 12.08 -10.53
C SER A 225 -3.68 13.38 -10.73
N LEU A 226 -3.03 14.54 -10.49
CA LEU A 226 -3.58 15.87 -10.80
C LEU A 226 -3.86 16.07 -12.29
N ASP A 227 -3.18 15.34 -13.17
CA ASP A 227 -3.40 15.37 -14.62
C ASP A 227 -4.56 14.46 -15.06
N THR A 228 -5.07 13.60 -14.17
CA THR A 228 -6.20 12.71 -14.48
C THR A 228 -7.50 13.49 -14.53
N LYS A 229 -8.12 13.56 -15.70
CA LYS A 229 -9.34 14.35 -15.96
C LYS A 229 -10.62 13.62 -15.60
N TRP A 230 -10.62 12.30 -15.59
CA TRP A 230 -11.81 11.48 -15.46
C TRP A 230 -11.62 10.38 -14.41
N SER A 231 -12.63 10.20 -13.60
CA SER A 231 -12.83 8.99 -12.80
C SER A 231 -14.14 8.33 -13.21
N TRP A 232 -14.20 7.02 -13.13
CA TRP A 232 -15.39 6.26 -13.40
C TRP A 232 -15.44 5.02 -12.51
N GLY A 233 -16.64 4.51 -12.31
CA GLY A 233 -16.83 3.29 -11.53
C GLY A 233 -18.17 2.65 -11.82
N ALA A 234 -18.20 1.35 -11.69
CA ALA A 234 -19.41 0.53 -11.75
C ALA A 234 -19.43 -0.39 -10.52
N SER A 235 -20.63 -0.64 -9.99
CA SER A 235 -20.81 -1.58 -8.88
C SER A 235 -22.06 -2.41 -9.09
N ILE A 236 -21.96 -3.67 -8.69
CA ILE A 236 -23.08 -4.62 -8.62
C ILE A 236 -23.12 -5.11 -7.18
N LEU A 237 -24.28 -4.92 -6.54
CA LEU A 237 -24.55 -5.50 -5.22
C LEU A 237 -25.67 -6.50 -5.40
N TRP A 238 -25.56 -7.64 -4.74
CA TRP A 238 -26.62 -8.62 -4.71
C TRP A 238 -26.92 -9.08 -3.29
N ARG A 239 -28.15 -9.45 -3.08
CA ARG A 239 -28.63 -10.16 -1.89
C ARG A 239 -29.72 -11.13 -2.32
N HIS A 240 -29.58 -12.36 -1.87
CA HIS A 240 -30.55 -13.43 -2.06
C HIS A 240 -30.86 -14.04 -0.70
N ASP A 241 -32.09 -13.95 -0.26
CA ASP A 241 -32.57 -14.56 0.98
C ASP A 241 -33.43 -15.78 0.61
N ILE A 242 -33.20 -16.90 1.27
CA ILE A 242 -33.94 -18.16 1.12
C ILE A 242 -34.93 -18.23 2.30
N ALA A 243 -36.21 -18.34 1.97
CA ALA A 243 -37.31 -18.44 2.97
C ALA A 243 -37.46 -19.88 3.48
#